data_842e9f824f7b192c6e179e2661e92301
#
_entry.id   842e9f824f7b192c6e179e2661e92301
#
_cell.length_a   1.000
_cell.length_b   1.000
_cell.length_c   1.000
_cell.angle_alpha   90.00
_cell.angle_beta   90.00
_cell.angle_gamma   90.00
#
_symmetry.space_group_name_H-M   'P 1'
#
loop_
_entity.id
_entity.type
_entity.pdbx_description
1 polymer ?
#
loop_
_entity_poly.entity_id
_entity_poly.type
_entity_poly.pdbx_seq_one_letter_code
_entity_poly.pdbx_strand_id
1 'polypeptide(L)'
;MTLNRRKYLTGMLALGLGLSLASAAHAITVKDDQGELTLDKVPTRIVALEFSFVDALANVGISPVGVADDNQPSRVIQPVRDLIRPWTSVGTRSQPNMESIAALKPDLIIADSSRHRAAYGQLSKIAPVLLLNSRYGSYNDILKQDQTIGDVVGKSTEMQARISQLQAKVKDIAKEIPDGQTAMYGSSRENTLDVHTQGTFAGSLLAALGFKVPQAEGG
;
A
#
# COMPACT_ATOMS: atom_id res chain seq x y z
N MET A 1 -62.58 -63.58 -13.11
CA MET A 1 -62.15 -63.26 -11.74
C MET A 1 -60.76 -62.67 -11.80
N THR A 2 -60.68 -61.35 -11.95
CA THR A 2 -59.42 -60.63 -12.24
C THR A 2 -59.26 -59.53 -11.20
N LEU A 3 -58.24 -59.66 -10.36
CA LEU A 3 -57.87 -58.65 -9.34
C LEU A 3 -56.97 -57.60 -9.96
N ASN A 4 -57.42 -56.34 -9.89
CA ASN A 4 -56.71 -55.17 -10.32
C ASN A 4 -55.87 -54.66 -9.16
N ARG A 5 -54.52 -54.71 -9.29
CA ARG A 5 -53.57 -54.08 -8.32
C ARG A 5 -53.21 -52.68 -8.81
N ARG A 6 -53.75 -51.67 -8.16
CA ARG A 6 -53.31 -50.27 -8.33
C ARG A 6 -52.02 -50.08 -7.54
N LYS A 7 -50.94 -49.74 -8.25
CA LYS A 7 -49.67 -49.31 -7.66
C LYS A 7 -49.76 -47.80 -7.39
N TYR A 8 -49.68 -47.42 -6.11
CA TYR A 8 -49.51 -46.03 -5.74
C TYR A 8 -48.01 -45.69 -5.83
N LEU A 9 -47.63 -44.78 -6.75
CA LEU A 9 -46.34 -44.15 -6.78
C LEU A 9 -46.36 -42.97 -5.81
N THR A 10 -45.67 -43.10 -4.69
CA THR A 10 -45.43 -42.00 -3.76
C THR A 10 -44.20 -41.21 -4.26
N GLY A 11 -44.45 -40.05 -4.84
CA GLY A 11 -43.41 -39.12 -5.22
C GLY A 11 -42.81 -38.43 -3.96
N MET A 12 -41.58 -38.69 -3.68
CA MET A 12 -40.82 -38.03 -2.62
C MET A 12 -40.19 -36.75 -3.20
N LEU A 13 -40.81 -35.60 -2.88
CA LEU A 13 -40.30 -34.28 -3.22
C LEU A 13 -39.16 -33.90 -2.26
N ALA A 14 -37.90 -34.11 -2.65
CA ALA A 14 -36.74 -33.67 -1.90
C ALA A 14 -36.58 -32.14 -2.06
N LEU A 15 -37.03 -31.39 -1.07
CA LEU A 15 -36.71 -29.96 -0.94
C LEU A 15 -35.23 -29.82 -0.57
N GLY A 16 -34.39 -29.54 -1.57
CA GLY A 16 -33.00 -29.17 -1.37
C GLY A 16 -32.92 -27.76 -0.76
N LEU A 17 -32.74 -27.64 0.55
CA LEU A 17 -32.32 -26.38 1.17
C LEU A 17 -30.88 -26.09 0.73
N GLY A 18 -30.73 -25.23 -0.28
CA GLY A 18 -29.46 -24.61 -0.62
C GLY A 18 -29.04 -23.67 0.52
N LEU A 19 -28.16 -24.13 1.42
CA LEU A 19 -27.46 -23.21 2.33
C LEU A 19 -26.53 -22.35 1.48
N SER A 20 -26.99 -21.15 1.13
CA SER A 20 -26.10 -20.08 0.64
C SER A 20 -25.21 -19.71 1.82
N LEU A 21 -23.97 -20.20 1.83
CA LEU A 21 -22.88 -19.65 2.66
C LEU A 21 -22.63 -18.23 2.16
N ALA A 22 -23.37 -17.26 2.69
CA ALA A 22 -22.99 -15.86 2.59
C ALA A 22 -21.64 -15.72 3.30
N SER A 23 -20.58 -15.65 2.51
CA SER A 23 -19.25 -15.28 3.02
C SER A 23 -19.43 -13.93 3.70
N ALA A 24 -19.39 -13.88 5.02
CA ALA A 24 -19.39 -12.63 5.75
C ALA A 24 -18.14 -11.86 5.29
N ALA A 25 -18.33 -10.82 4.48
CA ALA A 25 -17.27 -9.91 4.15
C ALA A 25 -16.87 -9.24 5.47
N HIS A 26 -15.72 -9.64 6.03
CA HIS A 26 -15.18 -8.98 7.19
C HIS A 26 -14.74 -7.58 6.77
N ALA A 27 -15.28 -6.56 7.46
CA ALA A 27 -14.82 -5.19 7.30
C ALA A 27 -13.33 -5.11 7.64
N ILE A 28 -12.56 -4.41 6.80
CA ILE A 28 -11.14 -4.18 7.01
C ILE A 28 -11.01 -2.82 7.69
N THR A 29 -10.44 -2.79 8.89
CA THR A 29 -10.18 -1.53 9.62
C THR A 29 -8.69 -1.38 9.82
N VAL A 30 -8.15 -0.24 9.40
CA VAL A 30 -6.75 0.14 9.59
C VAL A 30 -6.66 1.55 10.18
N LYS A 31 -5.56 1.84 10.86
CA LYS A 31 -5.24 3.19 11.32
C LYS A 31 -4.41 3.91 10.27
N ASP A 32 -4.74 5.18 10.05
CA ASP A 32 -4.01 6.08 9.18
C ASP A 32 -3.77 7.45 9.84
N ASP A 33 -3.21 8.41 9.10
CA ASP A 33 -2.91 9.76 9.62
C ASP A 33 -4.16 10.65 9.79
N GLN A 34 -5.35 10.14 9.45
CA GLN A 34 -6.64 10.79 9.66
C GLN A 34 -7.43 10.16 10.82
N GLY A 35 -7.08 8.93 11.22
CA GLY A 35 -7.74 8.18 12.28
C GLY A 35 -7.90 6.70 11.93
N GLU A 36 -9.13 6.26 11.71
CA GLU A 36 -9.45 4.90 11.29
C GLU A 36 -10.15 4.90 9.93
N LEU A 37 -9.64 4.08 9.01
CA LEU A 37 -10.30 3.77 7.75
C LEU A 37 -10.92 2.37 7.85
N THR A 38 -12.23 2.29 7.59
CA THR A 38 -12.95 1.00 7.49
C THR A 38 -13.47 0.82 6.07
N LEU A 39 -13.20 -0.34 5.49
CA LEU A 39 -13.69 -0.77 4.18
C LEU A 39 -14.55 -2.03 4.35
N ASP A 40 -15.70 -2.08 3.68
CA ASP A 40 -16.59 -3.25 3.72
C ASP A 40 -16.05 -4.46 2.95
N LYS A 41 -15.07 -4.25 2.08
CA LYS A 41 -14.44 -5.28 1.24
C LYS A 41 -13.01 -4.90 0.86
N VAL A 42 -12.22 -5.90 0.46
CA VAL A 42 -10.90 -5.70 -0.12
C VAL A 42 -11.02 -4.86 -1.40
N PRO A 43 -10.29 -3.73 -1.50
CA PRO A 43 -10.31 -2.89 -2.69
C PRO A 43 -9.65 -3.58 -3.88
N THR A 44 -10.18 -3.31 -5.07
CA THR A 44 -9.71 -3.88 -6.33
C THR A 44 -9.29 -2.83 -7.36
N ARG A 45 -9.73 -1.59 -7.16
CA ARG A 45 -9.45 -0.45 -8.05
C ARG A 45 -8.77 0.66 -7.27
N ILE A 46 -7.46 0.54 -7.16
CA ILE A 46 -6.65 1.40 -6.29
C ILE A 46 -5.99 2.50 -7.12
N VAL A 47 -6.06 3.73 -6.63
CA VAL A 47 -5.25 4.86 -7.11
C VAL A 47 -4.16 5.17 -6.08
N ALA A 48 -2.90 5.22 -6.51
CA ALA A 48 -1.75 5.53 -5.67
C ALA A 48 -1.15 6.90 -6.02
N LEU A 49 -1.06 7.78 -5.03
CA LEU A 49 -0.61 9.16 -5.25
C LEU A 49 0.86 9.42 -4.89
N GLU A 50 1.62 8.37 -4.52
CA GLU A 50 3.07 8.43 -4.27
C GLU A 50 3.76 7.16 -4.77
N PHE A 51 5.05 7.28 -5.13
CA PHE A 51 5.82 6.16 -5.68
C PHE A 51 6.07 5.04 -4.66
N SER A 52 6.25 5.38 -3.38
CA SER A 52 6.39 4.39 -2.31
C SER A 52 5.13 3.52 -2.16
N PHE A 53 3.95 4.09 -2.36
CA PHE A 53 2.70 3.32 -2.32
C PHE A 53 2.56 2.40 -3.54
N VAL A 54 3.05 2.83 -4.70
CA VAL A 54 3.12 1.96 -5.90
C VAL A 54 4.07 0.79 -5.64
N ASP A 55 5.23 1.06 -5.04
CA ASP A 55 6.21 0.02 -4.68
C ASP A 55 5.62 -0.98 -3.67
N ALA A 56 4.99 -0.50 -2.60
CA ALA A 56 4.33 -1.35 -1.62
C ALA A 56 3.27 -2.28 -2.25
N LEU A 57 2.41 -1.74 -3.11
CA LEU A 57 1.40 -2.52 -3.85
C LEU A 57 2.05 -3.56 -4.77
N ALA A 58 3.08 -3.15 -5.53
CA ALA A 58 3.80 -4.02 -6.45
C ALA A 58 4.43 -5.22 -5.73
N ASN A 59 5.03 -4.99 -4.55
CA ASN A 59 5.68 -6.02 -3.75
C ASN A 59 4.73 -7.13 -3.26
N VAL A 60 3.42 -6.89 -3.27
CA VAL A 60 2.39 -7.89 -2.92
C VAL A 60 1.52 -8.27 -4.12
N GLY A 61 1.98 -7.97 -5.34
CA GLY A 61 1.33 -8.38 -6.59
C GLY A 61 0.05 -7.60 -6.93
N ILE A 62 -0.13 -6.41 -6.37
CA ILE A 62 -1.26 -5.53 -6.65
C ILE A 62 -0.85 -4.44 -7.65
N SER A 63 -1.63 -4.30 -8.71
CA SER A 63 -1.43 -3.26 -9.73
C SER A 63 -2.43 -2.13 -9.53
N PRO A 64 -2.01 -0.89 -9.24
CA PRO A 64 -2.93 0.25 -9.19
C PRO A 64 -3.51 0.53 -10.57
N VAL A 65 -4.76 1.01 -10.63
CA VAL A 65 -5.41 1.43 -11.88
C VAL A 65 -4.99 2.86 -12.29
N GLY A 66 -4.54 3.65 -11.34
CA GLY A 66 -4.06 5.02 -11.55
C GLY A 66 -2.89 5.35 -10.64
N VAL A 67 -1.95 6.13 -11.16
CA VAL A 67 -0.76 6.59 -10.43
C VAL A 67 -0.53 8.07 -10.69
N ALA A 68 -0.24 8.84 -9.64
CA ALA A 68 0.32 10.17 -9.79
C ALA A 68 1.81 10.04 -10.12
N ASP A 69 2.11 9.89 -11.39
CA ASP A 69 3.45 9.57 -11.91
C ASP A 69 4.23 10.81 -12.41
N ASP A 70 3.75 11.99 -12.04
CA ASP A 70 4.29 13.27 -12.50
C ASP A 70 4.25 13.46 -14.02
N ASN A 71 3.27 12.82 -14.69
CA ASN A 71 3.13 12.72 -16.15
C ASN A 71 4.36 12.12 -16.85
N GLN A 72 5.14 11.33 -16.12
CA GLN A 72 6.34 10.64 -16.58
C GLN A 72 6.38 9.23 -16.00
N PRO A 73 5.77 8.23 -16.67
CA PRO A 73 5.72 6.84 -16.17
C PRO A 73 7.09 6.23 -15.86
N SER A 74 8.15 6.71 -16.51
CA SER A 74 9.54 6.28 -16.26
C SER A 74 10.08 6.66 -14.88
N ARG A 75 9.42 7.57 -14.16
CA ARG A 75 9.77 7.92 -12.77
C ARG A 75 9.44 6.82 -11.77
N VAL A 76 8.45 5.99 -12.07
CA VAL A 76 8.32 4.69 -11.39
C VAL A 76 9.46 3.81 -11.89
N ILE A 77 10.34 3.39 -11.00
CA ILE A 77 11.56 2.65 -11.39
C ILE A 77 11.24 1.34 -12.11
N GLN A 78 12.12 0.92 -13.03
CA GLN A 78 11.90 -0.26 -13.87
C GLN A 78 11.54 -1.53 -13.07
N PRO A 79 12.23 -1.88 -11.98
CA PRO A 79 11.90 -3.09 -11.22
C PRO A 79 10.45 -3.09 -10.68
N VAL A 80 9.90 -1.93 -10.36
CA VAL A 80 8.50 -1.79 -9.91
C VAL A 80 7.55 -1.90 -11.09
N ARG A 81 7.87 -1.24 -12.22
CA ARG A 81 7.07 -1.33 -13.45
C ARG A 81 6.93 -2.76 -13.98
N ASP A 82 7.98 -3.57 -13.83
CA ASP A 82 7.97 -4.97 -14.29
C ASP A 82 7.04 -5.88 -13.46
N LEU A 83 6.67 -5.44 -12.26
CA LEU A 83 5.80 -6.19 -11.36
C LEU A 83 4.31 -5.85 -11.51
N ILE A 84 3.98 -4.74 -12.16
CA ILE A 84 2.60 -4.23 -12.23
C ILE A 84 2.13 -4.07 -13.67
N ARG A 85 0.82 -4.09 -13.84
CA ARG A 85 0.20 -3.79 -15.13
C ARG A 85 0.29 -2.30 -15.44
N PRO A 86 0.19 -1.89 -16.73
CA PRO A 86 0.07 -0.49 -17.11
C PRO A 86 -1.08 0.20 -16.34
N TRP A 87 -0.86 1.46 -15.99
CA TRP A 87 -1.80 2.30 -15.26
C TRP A 87 -2.15 3.55 -16.06
N THR A 88 -3.16 4.27 -15.62
CA THR A 88 -3.47 5.62 -16.11
C THR A 88 -2.75 6.65 -15.26
N SER A 89 -2.05 7.60 -15.87
CA SER A 89 -1.51 8.76 -15.16
C SER A 89 -2.66 9.61 -14.61
N VAL A 90 -2.59 9.95 -13.32
CA VAL A 90 -3.55 10.87 -12.70
C VAL A 90 -2.88 12.21 -12.31
N GLY A 91 -1.87 12.61 -13.06
CA GLY A 91 -1.19 13.87 -12.89
C GLY A 91 0.05 13.81 -12.01
N THR A 92 0.39 14.91 -11.38
CA THR A 92 1.58 15.00 -10.54
C THR A 92 1.25 14.63 -9.09
N ARG A 93 2.26 14.15 -8.35
CA ARG A 93 2.13 13.84 -6.92
C ARG A 93 1.78 15.08 -6.08
N SER A 94 2.22 16.26 -6.50
CA SER A 94 1.89 17.52 -5.80
C SER A 94 0.50 18.04 -6.13
N GLN A 95 0.01 17.76 -7.34
CA GLN A 95 -1.28 18.21 -7.87
C GLN A 95 -1.93 17.09 -8.67
N PRO A 96 -2.52 16.08 -8.00
CA PRO A 96 -3.23 15.02 -8.69
C PRO A 96 -4.49 15.57 -9.38
N ASN A 97 -4.82 15.01 -10.55
CA ASN A 97 -5.98 15.41 -11.33
C ASN A 97 -7.24 14.69 -10.84
N MET A 98 -8.13 15.40 -10.16
CA MET A 98 -9.34 14.84 -9.55
C MET A 98 -10.30 14.24 -10.56
N GLU A 99 -10.40 14.82 -11.77
CA GLU A 99 -11.27 14.29 -12.85
C GLU A 99 -10.75 12.94 -13.36
N SER A 100 -9.42 12.86 -13.59
CA SER A 100 -8.77 11.61 -13.99
C SER A 100 -8.94 10.52 -12.92
N ILE A 101 -8.80 10.87 -11.63
CA ILE A 101 -9.04 9.93 -10.53
C ILE A 101 -10.49 9.46 -10.54
N ALA A 102 -11.46 10.37 -10.61
CA ALA A 102 -12.88 10.04 -10.60
C ALA A 102 -13.29 9.18 -11.79
N ALA A 103 -12.74 9.44 -12.97
CA ALA A 103 -12.99 8.66 -14.21
C ALA A 103 -12.57 7.19 -14.05
N LEU A 104 -11.57 6.90 -13.23
CA LEU A 104 -11.11 5.54 -12.94
C LEU A 104 -12.06 4.78 -12.00
N LYS A 105 -13.02 5.45 -11.35
CA LYS A 105 -13.96 4.85 -10.38
C LYS A 105 -13.21 3.97 -9.37
N PRO A 106 -12.26 4.53 -8.62
CA PRO A 106 -11.50 3.76 -7.64
C PRO A 106 -12.41 3.33 -6.48
N ASP A 107 -12.02 2.26 -5.79
CA ASP A 107 -12.61 1.85 -4.52
C ASP A 107 -11.66 2.09 -3.33
N LEU A 108 -10.42 2.55 -3.62
CA LEU A 108 -9.48 3.08 -2.64
C LEU A 108 -8.54 4.09 -3.31
N ILE A 109 -8.24 5.18 -2.61
CA ILE A 109 -7.18 6.13 -2.94
C ILE A 109 -6.14 6.09 -1.82
N ILE A 110 -4.86 5.85 -2.14
CA ILE A 110 -3.77 5.93 -1.16
C ILE A 110 -3.05 7.26 -1.38
N ALA A 111 -3.09 8.12 -0.37
CA ALA A 111 -2.66 9.51 -0.43
C ALA A 111 -1.62 9.83 0.64
N ASP A 112 -0.75 10.81 0.37
CA ASP A 112 0.28 11.26 1.31
C ASP A 112 -0.25 12.37 2.22
N SER A 113 -0.06 12.22 3.53
CA SER A 113 -0.57 13.17 4.52
C SER A 113 0.10 14.53 4.47
N SER A 114 1.34 14.64 3.97
CA SER A 114 2.04 15.90 3.85
C SER A 114 1.64 16.69 2.59
N ARG A 115 1.27 15.99 1.50
CA ARG A 115 0.91 16.62 0.22
C ARG A 115 -0.60 16.79 0.05
N HIS A 116 -1.37 15.78 0.48
CA HIS A 116 -2.76 15.64 0.08
C HIS A 116 -3.76 15.92 1.21
N ARG A 117 -3.29 16.27 2.43
CA ARG A 117 -4.19 16.60 3.54
C ARG A 117 -5.19 17.72 3.19
N ALA A 118 -4.74 18.74 2.48
CA ALA A 118 -5.61 19.83 2.03
C ALA A 118 -6.65 19.38 0.99
N ALA A 119 -6.33 18.36 0.20
CA ALA A 119 -7.20 17.79 -0.83
C ALA A 119 -8.05 16.62 -0.31
N TYR A 120 -7.86 16.18 0.94
CA TYR A 120 -8.52 15.01 1.52
C TYR A 120 -10.04 15.04 1.32
N GLY A 121 -10.69 16.17 1.63
CA GLY A 121 -12.14 16.31 1.47
C GLY A 121 -12.65 16.23 0.02
N GLN A 122 -11.79 16.51 -0.97
CA GLN A 122 -12.13 16.32 -2.38
C GLN A 122 -11.93 14.85 -2.79
N LEU A 123 -10.82 14.24 -2.38
CA LEU A 123 -10.53 12.83 -2.64
C LEU A 123 -11.58 11.92 -2.02
N SER A 124 -12.01 12.20 -0.78
CA SER A 124 -13.02 11.42 -0.05
C SER A 124 -14.42 11.46 -0.68
N LYS A 125 -14.70 12.43 -1.55
CA LYS A 125 -15.94 12.45 -2.35
C LYS A 125 -15.88 11.48 -3.53
N ILE A 126 -14.69 11.05 -3.92
CA ILE A 126 -14.49 10.12 -5.04
C ILE A 126 -14.47 8.67 -4.54
N ALA A 127 -13.69 8.38 -3.50
CA ALA A 127 -13.56 7.06 -2.90
C ALA A 127 -13.01 7.15 -1.46
N PRO A 128 -13.06 6.07 -0.66
CA PRO A 128 -12.33 5.96 0.59
C PRO A 128 -10.85 6.32 0.40
N VAL A 129 -10.27 7.05 1.36
CA VAL A 129 -8.87 7.52 1.29
C VAL A 129 -8.09 6.94 2.45
N LEU A 130 -7.02 6.21 2.16
CA LEU A 130 -5.99 5.82 3.11
C LEU A 130 -4.92 6.92 3.10
N LEU A 131 -4.77 7.64 4.21
CA LEU A 131 -3.85 8.76 4.33
C LEU A 131 -2.60 8.35 5.13
N LEU A 132 -1.44 8.27 4.47
CA LEU A 132 -0.18 7.82 5.06
C LEU A 132 0.93 8.85 4.81
N ASN A 133 1.95 8.88 5.67
CA ASN A 133 3.07 9.80 5.52
C ASN A 133 4.24 9.17 4.75
N SER A 134 4.32 9.38 3.44
CA SER A 134 5.38 8.81 2.58
C SER A 134 6.70 9.61 2.59
N ARG A 135 6.68 10.86 3.07
CA ARG A 135 7.83 11.77 2.91
C ARG A 135 8.68 11.93 4.14
N TYR A 136 8.05 11.87 5.30
CA TYR A 136 8.71 12.09 6.58
C TYR A 136 8.51 10.85 7.45
N GLY A 137 9.60 10.24 7.81
CA GLY A 137 9.58 9.05 8.63
C GLY A 137 10.87 8.26 8.49
N SER A 138 11.13 7.44 9.49
CA SER A 138 12.25 6.51 9.49
C SER A 138 11.99 5.31 8.58
N TYR A 139 13.03 4.51 8.35
CA TYR A 139 12.93 3.20 7.69
C TYR A 139 11.84 2.32 8.33
N ASN A 140 11.78 2.27 9.67
CA ASN A 140 10.77 1.49 10.36
C ASN A 140 9.34 2.05 10.18
N ASP A 141 9.19 3.37 10.06
CA ASP A 141 7.87 3.97 9.83
C ASP A 141 7.36 3.64 8.43
N ILE A 142 8.23 3.62 7.43
CA ILE A 142 7.86 3.19 6.07
C ILE A 142 7.46 1.71 6.06
N LEU A 143 8.19 0.82 6.75
CA LEU A 143 7.79 -0.59 6.85
C LEU A 143 6.41 -0.79 7.52
N LYS A 144 6.08 0.02 8.53
CA LYS A 144 4.73 0.00 9.13
C LYS A 144 3.65 0.45 8.15
N GLN A 145 3.93 1.47 7.34
CA GLN A 145 3.01 1.94 6.31
C GLN A 145 2.80 0.89 5.22
N ASP A 146 3.89 0.22 4.80
CA ASP A 146 3.80 -0.89 3.86
C ASP A 146 2.89 -2.00 4.42
N GLN A 147 3.05 -2.35 5.72
CA GLN A 147 2.16 -3.32 6.37
C GLN A 147 0.71 -2.86 6.36
N THR A 148 0.44 -1.58 6.66
CA THR A 148 -0.91 -1.01 6.59
C THR A 148 -1.51 -1.11 5.19
N ILE A 149 -0.70 -0.87 4.14
CA ILE A 149 -1.12 -1.08 2.75
C ILE A 149 -1.42 -2.56 2.50
N GLY A 150 -0.54 -3.47 2.95
CA GLY A 150 -0.77 -4.91 2.86
C GLY A 150 -2.08 -5.35 3.53
N ASP A 151 -2.36 -4.82 4.71
CA ASP A 151 -3.57 -5.14 5.48
C ASP A 151 -4.84 -4.68 4.73
N VAL A 152 -4.85 -3.45 4.24
CA VAL A 152 -6.03 -2.88 3.57
C VAL A 152 -6.32 -3.53 2.22
N VAL A 153 -5.29 -4.06 1.53
CA VAL A 153 -5.47 -4.74 0.23
C VAL A 153 -5.61 -6.27 0.37
N GLY A 154 -5.79 -6.77 1.59
CA GLY A 154 -5.96 -8.20 1.86
C GLY A 154 -4.71 -9.04 1.62
N LYS A 155 -3.51 -8.44 1.75
CA LYS A 155 -2.19 -9.03 1.54
C LYS A 155 -1.28 -8.93 2.77
N SER A 156 -1.89 -8.98 3.96
CA SER A 156 -1.19 -8.81 5.24
C SER A 156 -0.03 -9.80 5.41
N THR A 157 -0.26 -11.07 5.14
CA THR A 157 0.74 -12.13 5.29
C THR A 157 1.88 -11.99 4.29
N GLU A 158 1.56 -11.70 3.02
CA GLU A 158 2.54 -11.51 1.97
C GLU A 158 3.42 -10.28 2.26
N MET A 159 2.81 -9.19 2.73
CA MET A 159 3.55 -7.97 3.09
C MET A 159 4.45 -8.23 4.30
N GLN A 160 3.96 -8.87 5.36
CA GLN A 160 4.77 -9.24 6.52
C GLN A 160 5.97 -10.11 6.12
N ALA A 161 5.78 -11.09 5.22
CA ALA A 161 6.86 -11.93 4.72
C ALA A 161 7.89 -11.10 3.94
N ARG A 162 7.44 -10.16 3.11
CA ARG A 162 8.32 -9.26 2.35
C ARG A 162 9.13 -8.35 3.26
N ILE A 163 8.51 -7.75 4.26
CA ILE A 163 9.18 -6.92 5.27
C ILE A 163 10.24 -7.73 6.02
N SER A 164 9.89 -8.94 6.45
CA SER A 164 10.81 -9.82 7.15
C SER A 164 12.04 -10.19 6.31
N GLN A 165 11.85 -10.48 5.02
CA GLN A 165 12.94 -10.72 4.06
C GLN A 165 13.85 -9.50 3.90
N LEU A 166 13.27 -8.30 3.78
CA LEU A 166 14.02 -7.06 3.66
C LEU A 166 14.84 -6.79 4.93
N GLN A 167 14.23 -6.94 6.11
CA GLN A 167 14.93 -6.77 7.40
C GLN A 167 16.07 -7.78 7.59
N ALA A 168 15.85 -9.04 7.17
CA ALA A 168 16.92 -10.05 7.20
C ALA A 168 18.09 -9.66 6.28
N LYS A 169 17.78 -9.20 5.07
CA LYS A 169 18.81 -8.72 4.12
C LYS A 169 19.59 -7.52 4.67
N VAL A 170 18.92 -6.56 5.29
CA VAL A 170 19.58 -5.42 5.95
C VAL A 170 20.52 -5.90 7.06
N LYS A 171 20.08 -6.82 7.90
CA LYS A 171 20.92 -7.42 8.96
C LYS A 171 22.12 -8.18 8.40
N ASP A 172 21.96 -8.89 7.28
CA ASP A 172 23.06 -9.64 6.68
C ASP A 172 24.12 -8.69 6.10
N ILE A 173 23.67 -7.64 5.40
CA ILE A 173 24.59 -6.59 4.89
C ILE A 173 25.31 -5.90 6.04
N ALA A 174 24.60 -5.61 7.14
CA ALA A 174 25.19 -4.96 8.32
C ALA A 174 26.37 -5.71 8.91
N LYS A 175 26.42 -7.05 8.80
CA LYS A 175 27.56 -7.87 9.26
C LYS A 175 28.83 -7.66 8.44
N GLU A 176 28.70 -7.15 7.20
CA GLU A 176 29.82 -6.89 6.31
C GLU A 176 30.39 -5.47 6.49
N ILE A 177 29.69 -4.60 7.24
CA ILE A 177 30.12 -3.23 7.50
C ILE A 177 31.09 -3.23 8.70
N PRO A 178 32.34 -2.76 8.54
CA PRO A 178 33.25 -2.68 9.65
C PRO A 178 32.75 -1.72 10.75
N ASP A 179 33.02 -2.05 12.01
CA ASP A 179 32.63 -1.23 13.15
C ASP A 179 33.18 0.20 13.04
N GLY A 180 32.39 1.16 13.50
CA GLY A 180 32.80 2.55 13.61
C GLY A 180 32.74 3.37 12.32
N GLN A 181 32.36 2.77 11.21
CA GLN A 181 32.19 3.48 9.93
C GLN A 181 31.11 4.58 10.05
N THR A 182 31.39 5.72 9.43
CA THR A 182 30.43 6.84 9.35
C THR A 182 29.92 6.96 7.94
N ALA A 183 28.61 7.13 7.78
CA ALA A 183 27.99 7.41 6.49
C ALA A 183 27.00 8.57 6.61
N MET A 184 26.88 9.34 5.53
CA MET A 184 25.93 10.43 5.41
C MET A 184 25.26 10.33 4.04
N TYR A 185 23.94 10.47 4.03
CA TYR A 185 23.18 10.71 2.80
C TYR A 185 22.72 12.17 2.81
N GLY A 186 22.92 12.84 1.69
CA GLY A 186 22.50 14.23 1.52
C GLY A 186 22.01 14.49 0.12
N SER A 187 21.10 15.45 -0.01
CA SER A 187 20.67 15.99 -1.28
C SER A 187 21.04 17.46 -1.40
N SER A 188 21.72 17.81 -2.49
CA SER A 188 22.08 19.20 -2.80
C SER A 188 21.08 19.78 -3.81
N ARG A 189 20.60 20.99 -3.50
CA ARG A 189 19.78 21.78 -4.40
C ARG A 189 20.27 23.22 -4.36
N GLU A 190 20.71 23.74 -5.50
CA GLU A 190 21.24 25.09 -5.60
C GLU A 190 22.32 25.37 -4.52
N ASN A 191 21.97 26.15 -3.50
CA ASN A 191 22.88 26.56 -2.43
C ASN A 191 22.60 25.86 -1.09
N THR A 192 21.80 24.78 -1.06
CA THR A 192 21.46 24.05 0.15
C THR A 192 21.96 22.62 0.09
N LEU A 193 22.36 22.08 1.23
CA LEU A 193 22.64 20.66 1.45
C LEU A 193 21.72 20.15 2.55
N ASP A 194 20.74 19.35 2.14
CA ASP A 194 19.85 18.67 3.09
C ASP A 194 20.49 17.38 3.53
N VAL A 195 20.87 17.28 4.81
CA VAL A 195 21.48 16.08 5.41
C VAL A 195 20.37 15.20 6.02
N HIS A 196 20.38 13.94 5.66
CA HIS A 196 19.42 12.97 6.19
C HIS A 196 19.95 12.37 7.50
N THR A 197 19.33 12.75 8.61
CA THR A 197 19.60 12.22 9.94
C THR A 197 18.84 10.93 10.21
N GLN A 198 19.02 10.33 11.39
CA GLN A 198 18.32 9.10 11.80
C GLN A 198 16.78 9.22 11.86
N GLY A 199 16.23 10.43 11.87
CA GLY A 199 14.79 10.66 11.77
C GLY A 199 14.22 10.50 10.36
N THR A 200 15.06 10.38 9.34
CA THR A 200 14.66 10.21 7.95
C THR A 200 14.81 8.75 7.49
N PHE A 201 14.14 8.39 6.39
CA PHE A 201 14.26 7.05 5.80
C PHE A 201 15.74 6.68 5.51
N ALA A 202 16.44 7.53 4.76
CA ALA A 202 17.81 7.23 4.32
C ALA A 202 18.77 7.15 5.52
N GLY A 203 18.70 8.10 6.45
CA GLY A 203 19.59 8.12 7.62
C GLY A 203 19.33 6.93 8.56
N SER A 204 18.07 6.59 8.83
CA SER A 204 17.74 5.44 9.67
C SER A 204 18.07 4.09 9.01
N LEU A 205 17.97 3.98 7.68
CA LEU A 205 18.42 2.80 6.94
C LEU A 205 19.95 2.64 7.05
N LEU A 206 20.73 3.73 6.90
CA LEU A 206 22.17 3.69 7.11
C LEU A 206 22.52 3.26 8.54
N ALA A 207 21.78 3.77 9.55
CA ALA A 207 21.95 3.34 10.93
C ALA A 207 21.61 1.85 11.14
N ALA A 208 20.55 1.35 10.50
CA ALA A 208 20.19 -0.07 10.51
C ALA A 208 21.23 -0.97 9.84
N LEU A 209 21.99 -0.43 8.89
CA LEU A 209 23.15 -1.08 8.26
C LEU A 209 24.44 -1.01 9.11
N GLY A 210 24.41 -0.40 10.31
CA GLY A 210 25.54 -0.34 11.22
C GLY A 210 26.42 0.91 11.11
N PHE A 211 26.08 1.86 10.24
CA PHE A 211 26.83 3.11 10.13
C PHE A 211 26.50 4.09 11.28
N LYS A 212 27.52 4.85 11.70
CA LYS A 212 27.29 6.08 12.46
C LYS A 212 26.74 7.15 11.52
N VAL A 213 25.57 7.70 11.84
CA VAL A 213 24.88 8.70 11.03
C VAL A 213 24.86 10.02 11.79
N PRO A 214 25.06 11.17 11.11
CA PRO A 214 24.95 12.48 11.75
C PRO A 214 23.61 12.65 12.48
N GLN A 215 23.67 13.26 13.65
CA GLN A 215 22.49 13.70 14.40
C GLN A 215 22.18 15.14 14.01
N ALA A 216 20.90 15.52 14.06
CA ALA A 216 20.57 16.93 14.00
C ALA A 216 21.11 17.61 15.25
N GLU A 217 21.95 18.64 15.10
CA GLU A 217 22.32 19.48 16.23
C GLU A 217 21.07 20.23 16.69
N GLY A 218 20.65 19.95 17.92
CA GLY A 218 19.71 20.66 18.76
C GLY A 218 18.59 21.43 18.05
N GLY A 219 17.44 20.80 17.86
CA GLY A 219 16.16 21.48 17.72
C GLY A 219 15.40 21.40 19.05
#